data_7204e878a3ef4ce2591036a3b3f11c07
#
_entry.id   7204e878a3ef4ce2591036a3b3f11c07
#
_cell.length_a   1.000
_cell.length_b   1.000
_cell.length_c   1.000
_cell.angle_alpha   90.00
_cell.angle_beta   90.00
_cell.angle_gamma   90.00
#
_symmetry.space_group_name_H-M   'P 1'
#
loop_
_entity.id
_entity.type
_entity.pdbx_description
1 polymer ?
#
loop_
_entity_poly.entity_id
_entity_poly.type
_entity_poly.pdbx_seq_one_letter_code
_entity_poly.pdbx_strand_id
1 'polypeptide(L)'
;MWDHVSGDILVVVHGPGRGREVPTGRTFFDRLRKTRPDVAAHFRFHQTGSAAPDLSAVSLVLFWLGDPLSIKYPECYAEAVAIANQARALSIPILNSPEALSHTAKAAQAAIWQHAGVPSAAAQIVRSKADVIAAVKKLDGPCILRSDVEHCQSQVTIVKDLEAARRLPVTQEFPAVALRMYDIRQEYRDAGAPVHSLYSEYHHKARAFVFRNSVRPSHLFFSNQLIVGLSNSLFAREQSSRRRMARACGYHRKLFKQLVDEDLRYFASDPPYKDVLVRAVAELGLDFAAVDYSIRPDGTPILWEANPYFHLPPGEQSVLSAERQAVRRVNESLDWFSLCIESATIRVMA
;
A
#
# COMPACT_ATOMS: atom_id res chain seq x y z
N MET A 1 0.18 16.98 -24.37
CA MET A 1 -0.32 15.62 -24.14
C MET A 1 -1.66 15.63 -23.41
N TRP A 2 -1.90 16.55 -22.46
CA TRP A 2 -3.21 16.78 -21.81
C TRP A 2 -4.21 17.59 -22.64
N ASP A 3 -3.80 18.11 -23.78
CA ASP A 3 -4.63 18.91 -24.71
C ASP A 3 -5.85 18.15 -25.28
N HIS A 4 -5.91 16.84 -25.01
CA HIS A 4 -7.01 15.97 -25.45
C HIS A 4 -7.98 15.59 -24.33
N VAL A 5 -7.76 16.05 -23.08
CA VAL A 5 -8.70 15.82 -21.97
C VAL A 5 -9.83 16.83 -22.07
N SER A 6 -10.94 16.40 -22.67
CA SER A 6 -12.17 17.23 -22.73
C SER A 6 -12.97 17.02 -21.45
N GLY A 7 -12.77 17.86 -20.46
CA GLY A 7 -13.56 17.85 -19.22
C GLY A 7 -12.71 17.75 -17.95
N ASP A 8 -13.38 17.85 -16.81
CA ASP A 8 -12.77 17.83 -15.50
C ASP A 8 -12.61 16.40 -14.96
N ILE A 9 -11.60 16.20 -14.14
CA ILE A 9 -11.42 14.99 -13.29
C ILE A 9 -11.95 15.33 -11.91
N LEU A 10 -13.04 14.71 -11.50
CA LEU A 10 -13.60 14.88 -10.16
C LEU A 10 -12.89 13.96 -9.19
N VAL A 11 -12.20 14.52 -8.19
CA VAL A 11 -11.56 13.78 -7.10
C VAL A 11 -12.46 13.83 -5.88
N VAL A 12 -13.02 12.71 -5.49
CA VAL A 12 -13.83 12.59 -4.28
C VAL A 12 -12.91 12.27 -3.10
N VAL A 13 -12.91 13.13 -2.08
CA VAL A 13 -12.07 13.03 -0.87
C VAL A 13 -12.92 13.15 0.38
N HIS A 14 -12.37 12.73 1.54
CA HIS A 14 -13.05 12.94 2.82
C HIS A 14 -13.27 14.41 3.13
N GLY A 15 -14.45 14.74 3.57
CA GLY A 15 -14.77 16.05 4.14
C GLY A 15 -14.26 16.21 5.58
N PRO A 16 -14.27 17.42 6.13
CA PRO A 16 -13.86 17.71 7.49
C PRO A 16 -14.60 16.84 8.51
N GLY A 17 -13.86 16.16 9.40
CA GLY A 17 -14.42 15.29 10.43
C GLY A 17 -15.01 13.96 9.94
N ARG A 18 -15.04 13.68 8.63
CA ARG A 18 -15.63 12.48 8.04
C ARG A 18 -14.63 11.38 7.70
N GLY A 19 -13.35 11.63 7.92
CA GLY A 19 -12.29 10.66 7.66
C GLY A 19 -10.92 11.21 7.98
N ARG A 20 -9.91 10.35 7.90
CA ARG A 20 -8.53 10.75 8.10
C ARG A 20 -7.98 11.32 6.78
N GLU A 21 -7.58 12.59 6.78
CA GLU A 21 -6.76 13.10 5.68
C GLU A 21 -5.46 12.32 5.60
N VAL A 22 -5.22 11.67 4.47
CA VAL A 22 -3.89 11.15 4.17
C VAL A 22 -3.12 12.24 3.44
N PRO A 23 -1.93 12.61 3.94
CA PRO A 23 -1.10 13.64 3.31
C PRO A 23 -0.77 13.40 1.84
N THR A 24 -0.90 12.16 1.37
CA THR A 24 -0.52 11.74 0.00
C THR A 24 -1.33 12.46 -1.08
N GLY A 25 -2.64 12.50 -0.96
CA GLY A 25 -3.47 13.21 -1.94
C GLY A 25 -3.06 14.67 -2.02
N ARG A 26 -2.91 15.32 -0.87
CA ARG A 26 -2.45 16.71 -0.80
C ARG A 26 -1.05 16.88 -1.41
N THR A 27 -0.10 16.03 -1.04
CA THR A 27 1.28 16.06 -1.57
C THR A 27 1.29 15.87 -3.09
N PHE A 28 0.50 14.94 -3.63
CA PHE A 28 0.39 14.71 -5.07
C PHE A 28 -0.14 15.96 -5.80
N PHE A 29 -1.28 16.49 -5.34
CA PHE A 29 -1.90 17.63 -6.01
C PHE A 29 -1.13 18.94 -5.81
N ASP A 30 -0.50 19.18 -4.67
CA ASP A 30 0.38 20.34 -4.46
C ASP A 30 1.61 20.27 -5.36
N ARG A 31 2.19 19.07 -5.56
CA ARG A 31 3.25 18.88 -6.53
C ARG A 31 2.76 19.15 -7.96
N LEU A 32 1.61 18.57 -8.33
CA LEU A 32 1.05 18.73 -9.66
C LEU A 32 0.81 20.21 -9.98
N ARG A 33 0.24 20.99 -9.05
CA ARG A 33 0.08 22.45 -9.20
C ARG A 33 1.38 23.18 -9.44
N LYS A 34 2.49 22.73 -8.85
CA LYS A 34 3.81 23.37 -9.02
C LYS A 34 4.49 22.97 -10.32
N THR A 35 4.42 21.69 -10.70
CA THR A 35 5.19 21.12 -11.81
C THR A 35 4.43 21.06 -13.11
N ARG A 36 3.12 20.92 -13.05
CA ARG A 36 2.21 20.77 -14.18
C ARG A 36 0.89 21.51 -13.89
N PRO A 37 0.92 22.86 -13.83
CA PRO A 37 -0.28 23.66 -13.56
C PRO A 37 -1.38 23.46 -14.64
N ASP A 38 -0.99 23.19 -15.87
CA ASP A 38 -1.84 22.81 -16.99
C ASP A 38 -2.68 21.58 -16.65
N VAL A 39 -2.04 20.54 -16.16
CA VAL A 39 -2.69 19.28 -15.73
C VAL A 39 -3.55 19.50 -14.48
N ALA A 40 -3.00 20.25 -13.51
CA ALA A 40 -3.70 20.51 -12.25
C ALA A 40 -5.00 21.25 -12.42
N ALA A 41 -5.13 22.05 -13.47
CA ALA A 41 -6.36 22.80 -13.81
C ALA A 41 -7.55 21.89 -14.13
N HIS A 42 -7.32 20.66 -14.56
CA HIS A 42 -8.38 19.67 -14.84
C HIS A 42 -8.92 18.97 -13.60
N PHE A 43 -8.31 19.12 -12.42
CA PHE A 43 -8.75 18.42 -11.21
C PHE A 43 -9.70 19.31 -10.39
N ARG A 44 -10.90 18.82 -10.17
CA ARG A 44 -11.90 19.39 -9.25
C ARG A 44 -12.03 18.48 -8.03
N PHE A 45 -12.21 19.07 -6.85
CA PHE A 45 -12.33 18.32 -5.61
C PHE A 45 -13.75 18.41 -5.08
N HIS A 46 -14.31 17.26 -4.73
CA HIS A 46 -15.53 17.13 -3.96
C HIS A 46 -15.19 16.55 -2.59
N GLN A 47 -15.57 17.25 -1.54
CA GLN A 47 -15.45 16.79 -0.16
C GLN A 47 -16.75 16.13 0.27
N THR A 48 -16.70 14.89 0.77
CA THR A 48 -17.89 14.22 1.29
C THR A 48 -18.56 15.05 2.38
N GLY A 49 -19.89 15.14 2.35
CA GLY A 49 -20.69 16.00 3.22
C GLY A 49 -20.97 17.40 2.68
N SER A 50 -20.40 17.76 1.54
CA SER A 50 -20.80 18.98 0.83
C SER A 50 -22.00 18.72 -0.13
N ALA A 51 -22.52 19.78 -0.75
CA ALA A 51 -23.58 19.64 -1.74
C ALA A 51 -23.14 18.70 -2.88
N ALA A 52 -24.08 17.91 -3.42
CA ALA A 52 -23.80 16.96 -4.49
C ALA A 52 -23.08 17.64 -5.67
N PRO A 53 -22.02 16.99 -6.23
CA PRO A 53 -21.26 17.60 -7.31
C PRO A 53 -22.06 17.59 -8.63
N ASP A 54 -21.90 18.65 -9.42
CA ASP A 54 -22.34 18.65 -10.82
C ASP A 54 -21.35 17.83 -11.67
N LEU A 55 -21.85 16.79 -12.33
CA LEU A 55 -21.08 15.91 -13.18
C LEU A 55 -21.15 16.26 -14.68
N SER A 56 -21.85 17.32 -15.08
CA SER A 56 -22.09 17.65 -16.47
C SER A 56 -20.83 17.90 -17.31
N ALA A 57 -19.75 18.39 -16.68
CA ALA A 57 -18.44 18.63 -17.31
C ALA A 57 -17.37 17.63 -16.88
N VAL A 58 -17.74 16.55 -16.16
CA VAL A 58 -16.78 15.57 -15.62
C VAL A 58 -16.53 14.48 -16.64
N SER A 59 -15.26 14.22 -16.94
CA SER A 59 -14.80 13.16 -17.82
C SER A 59 -14.32 11.90 -17.08
N LEU A 60 -14.00 12.01 -15.79
CA LEU A 60 -13.52 10.91 -14.95
C LEU A 60 -13.84 11.21 -13.48
N VAL A 61 -14.28 10.20 -12.72
CA VAL A 61 -14.40 10.27 -11.27
C VAL A 61 -13.33 9.41 -10.62
N LEU A 62 -12.53 10.01 -9.75
CA LEU A 62 -11.50 9.35 -8.95
C LEU A 62 -11.91 9.34 -7.47
N PHE A 63 -12.15 8.18 -6.89
CA PHE A 63 -12.38 8.07 -5.45
C PHE A 63 -11.06 7.91 -4.70
N TRP A 64 -10.66 8.96 -3.98
CA TRP A 64 -9.48 8.97 -3.13
C TRP A 64 -9.92 9.03 -1.66
N LEU A 65 -10.47 7.93 -1.21
CA LEU A 65 -11.09 7.77 0.11
C LEU A 65 -10.38 6.69 0.92
N GLY A 66 -10.39 6.85 2.24
CA GLY A 66 -9.83 5.87 3.17
C GLY A 66 -10.56 4.53 3.11
N ASP A 67 -9.83 3.46 3.34
CA ASP A 67 -10.28 2.10 3.21
C ASP A 67 -10.11 1.30 4.54
N PRO A 68 -10.88 0.24 4.76
CA PRO A 68 -12.06 -0.22 4.01
C PRO A 68 -13.26 0.72 4.20
N LEU A 69 -13.74 1.27 3.07
CA LEU A 69 -14.63 2.45 3.08
C LEU A 69 -15.97 2.21 3.78
N SER A 70 -16.66 1.10 3.44
CA SER A 70 -17.99 0.81 4.00
C SER A 70 -17.97 0.51 5.50
N ILE A 71 -16.85 0.02 6.03
CA ILE A 71 -16.72 -0.36 7.44
C ILE A 71 -16.30 0.84 8.30
N LYS A 72 -15.29 1.58 7.84
CA LYS A 72 -14.73 2.69 8.64
C LYS A 72 -15.47 4.00 8.45
N TYR A 73 -16.04 4.23 7.27
CA TYR A 73 -16.62 5.51 6.87
C TYR A 73 -17.98 5.33 6.17
N PRO A 74 -19.00 4.73 6.85
CA PRO A 74 -20.26 4.34 6.21
C PRO A 74 -21.03 5.50 5.59
N GLU A 75 -20.97 6.70 6.19
CA GLU A 75 -21.61 7.88 5.62
C GLU A 75 -20.92 8.33 4.31
N CYS A 76 -19.58 8.34 4.30
CA CYS A 76 -18.82 8.63 3.08
C CYS A 76 -19.06 7.56 2.01
N TYR A 77 -19.19 6.30 2.41
CA TYR A 77 -19.53 5.21 1.49
C TYR A 77 -20.87 5.43 0.81
N ALA A 78 -21.91 5.76 1.57
CA ALA A 78 -23.25 6.00 1.02
C ALA A 78 -23.23 7.15 0.01
N GLU A 79 -22.58 8.25 0.31
CA GLU A 79 -22.44 9.39 -0.59
C GLU A 79 -21.61 9.05 -1.83
N ALA A 80 -20.47 8.36 -1.65
CA ALA A 80 -19.60 7.94 -2.75
C ALA A 80 -20.34 6.98 -3.72
N VAL A 81 -21.17 6.06 -3.19
CA VAL A 81 -22.03 5.18 -4.00
C VAL A 81 -23.05 5.99 -4.81
N ALA A 82 -23.67 7.03 -4.22
CA ALA A 82 -24.61 7.88 -4.95
C ALA A 82 -23.91 8.61 -6.11
N ILE A 83 -22.72 9.17 -5.89
CA ILE A 83 -21.90 9.82 -6.93
C ILE A 83 -21.49 8.79 -8.00
N ALA A 84 -21.07 7.60 -7.61
CA ALA A 84 -20.67 6.54 -8.54
C ALA A 84 -21.85 6.10 -9.42
N ASN A 85 -23.06 5.97 -8.85
CA ASN A 85 -24.26 5.61 -9.61
C ASN A 85 -24.64 6.71 -10.61
N GLN A 86 -24.54 7.99 -10.21
CA GLN A 86 -24.76 9.11 -11.14
C GLN A 86 -23.72 9.11 -12.26
N ALA A 87 -22.43 8.88 -11.95
CA ALA A 87 -21.38 8.78 -12.96
C ALA A 87 -21.63 7.64 -13.95
N ARG A 88 -22.02 6.45 -13.45
CA ARG A 88 -22.39 5.30 -14.31
C ARG A 88 -23.58 5.62 -15.22
N ALA A 89 -24.61 6.28 -14.72
CA ALA A 89 -25.77 6.70 -15.52
C ALA A 89 -25.38 7.66 -16.65
N LEU A 90 -24.33 8.46 -16.44
CA LEU A 90 -23.79 9.39 -17.45
C LEU A 90 -22.65 8.75 -18.27
N SER A 91 -22.36 7.45 -18.10
CA SER A 91 -21.25 6.75 -18.74
C SER A 91 -19.88 7.37 -18.45
N ILE A 92 -19.74 8.06 -17.31
CA ILE A 92 -18.46 8.61 -16.84
C ILE A 92 -17.65 7.49 -16.20
N PRO A 93 -16.39 7.24 -16.61
CA PRO A 93 -15.54 6.24 -16.02
C PRO A 93 -15.19 6.57 -14.55
N ILE A 94 -14.94 5.52 -13.80
CA ILE A 94 -14.66 5.59 -12.37
C ILE A 94 -13.32 4.91 -12.10
N LEU A 95 -12.49 5.50 -11.25
CA LEU A 95 -11.29 4.89 -10.68
C LEU A 95 -11.50 4.62 -9.19
N ASN A 96 -11.20 3.38 -8.77
CA ASN A 96 -11.38 2.87 -7.41
C ASN A 96 -12.80 3.08 -6.90
N SER A 97 -13.75 2.33 -7.45
CA SER A 97 -15.16 2.47 -7.06
C SER A 97 -15.35 2.29 -5.55
N PRO A 98 -16.39 2.92 -4.95
CA PRO A 98 -16.66 2.80 -3.52
C PRO A 98 -16.82 1.36 -3.06
N GLU A 99 -17.41 0.50 -3.91
CA GLU A 99 -17.60 -0.92 -3.65
C GLU A 99 -16.23 -1.64 -3.56
N ALA A 100 -15.32 -1.36 -4.49
CA ALA A 100 -13.96 -1.92 -4.48
C ALA A 100 -13.17 -1.46 -3.25
N LEU A 101 -13.29 -0.20 -2.83
CA LEU A 101 -12.68 0.32 -1.61
C LEU A 101 -13.19 -0.37 -0.33
N SER A 102 -14.28 -1.10 -0.40
CA SER A 102 -14.82 -1.88 0.72
C SER A 102 -14.22 -3.29 0.81
N HIS A 103 -13.55 -3.79 -0.24
CA HIS A 103 -12.90 -5.11 -0.27
C HIS A 103 -11.50 -5.12 0.38
N THR A 104 -11.06 -4.02 0.96
CA THR A 104 -9.68 -3.82 1.41
C THR A 104 -9.44 -4.18 2.89
N ALA A 105 -10.46 -4.63 3.63
CA ALA A 105 -10.25 -5.29 4.91
C ALA A 105 -9.35 -6.52 4.73
N LYS A 106 -8.39 -6.75 5.63
CA LYS A 106 -7.31 -7.75 5.46
C LYS A 106 -7.82 -9.17 5.25
N ALA A 107 -8.86 -9.55 5.99
CA ALA A 107 -9.50 -10.85 5.82
C ALA A 107 -10.20 -10.97 4.46
N ALA A 108 -10.86 -9.91 4.00
CA ALA A 108 -11.52 -9.87 2.70
C ALA A 108 -10.48 -9.97 1.58
N GLN A 109 -9.41 -9.17 1.62
CA GLN A 109 -8.30 -9.24 0.66
C GLN A 109 -7.73 -10.67 0.59
N ALA A 110 -7.39 -11.25 1.75
CA ALA A 110 -6.82 -12.59 1.79
C ALA A 110 -7.77 -13.65 1.22
N ALA A 111 -9.06 -13.57 1.51
CA ALA A 111 -10.06 -14.50 0.98
C ALA A 111 -10.21 -14.38 -0.54
N ILE A 112 -10.30 -13.15 -1.07
CA ILE A 112 -10.38 -12.87 -2.49
C ILE A 112 -9.12 -13.40 -3.21
N TRP A 113 -7.93 -13.08 -2.71
CA TRP A 113 -6.66 -13.52 -3.27
C TRP A 113 -6.49 -15.04 -3.25
N GLN A 114 -6.87 -15.70 -2.15
CA GLN A 114 -6.84 -17.16 -2.05
C GLN A 114 -7.78 -17.80 -3.07
N HIS A 115 -9.00 -17.27 -3.21
CA HIS A 115 -9.97 -17.76 -4.21
C HIS A 115 -9.44 -17.60 -5.64
N ALA A 116 -8.80 -16.48 -5.93
CA ALA A 116 -8.21 -16.17 -7.22
C ALA A 116 -6.85 -16.86 -7.46
N GLY A 117 -6.30 -17.60 -6.49
CA GLY A 117 -4.97 -18.22 -6.60
C GLY A 117 -3.82 -17.21 -6.65
N VAL A 118 -4.02 -16.01 -6.05
CA VAL A 118 -2.95 -15.02 -5.88
C VAL A 118 -2.11 -15.40 -4.66
N PRO A 119 -0.77 -15.46 -4.76
CA PRO A 119 0.10 -15.82 -3.65
C PRO A 119 0.03 -14.81 -2.51
N SER A 120 -0.67 -15.14 -1.45
CA SER A 120 -0.87 -14.26 -0.29
C SER A 120 -0.80 -15.03 1.03
N ALA A 121 -0.62 -14.31 2.12
CA ALA A 121 -0.68 -14.91 3.44
C ALA A 121 -2.09 -15.41 3.75
N ALA A 122 -2.19 -16.68 4.15
CA ALA A 122 -3.46 -17.25 4.60
C ALA A 122 -3.98 -16.50 5.83
N ALA A 123 -5.28 -16.22 5.86
CA ALA A 123 -5.93 -15.45 6.91
C ALA A 123 -7.18 -16.14 7.48
N GLN A 124 -7.46 -15.87 8.74
CA GLN A 124 -8.70 -16.28 9.43
C GLN A 124 -9.21 -15.12 10.26
N ILE A 125 -10.51 -14.83 10.16
CA ILE A 125 -11.15 -13.92 11.12
C ILE A 125 -11.31 -14.67 12.45
N VAL A 126 -10.91 -14.04 13.53
CA VAL A 126 -11.00 -14.55 14.89
C VAL A 126 -11.82 -13.57 15.74
N ARG A 127 -12.82 -14.08 16.45
CA ARG A 127 -13.73 -13.29 17.28
C ARG A 127 -13.56 -13.58 18.78
N SER A 128 -12.70 -14.54 19.08
CA SER A 128 -12.44 -14.99 20.44
C SER A 128 -11.06 -15.63 20.56
N LYS A 129 -10.60 -15.81 21.79
CA LYS A 129 -9.39 -16.57 22.07
C LYS A 129 -9.48 -18.03 21.58
N ALA A 130 -10.67 -18.64 21.65
CA ALA A 130 -10.90 -19.99 21.14
C ALA A 130 -10.68 -20.04 19.62
N ASP A 131 -11.15 -19.02 18.89
CA ASP A 131 -10.93 -18.92 17.45
C ASP A 131 -9.45 -18.77 17.11
N VAL A 132 -8.67 -18.05 17.93
CA VAL A 132 -7.20 -17.95 17.72
C VAL A 132 -6.54 -19.32 17.84
N ILE A 133 -6.93 -20.14 18.85
CA ILE A 133 -6.41 -21.50 18.99
C ILE A 133 -6.77 -22.36 17.78
N ALA A 134 -7.99 -22.23 17.27
CA ALA A 134 -8.42 -22.92 16.04
C ALA A 134 -7.64 -22.42 14.80
N ALA A 135 -7.43 -21.10 14.69
CA ALA A 135 -6.68 -20.50 13.59
C ALA A 135 -5.23 -20.96 13.56
N VAL A 136 -4.52 -21.01 14.70
CA VAL A 136 -3.13 -21.51 14.76
C VAL A 136 -3.03 -22.96 14.27
N LYS A 137 -4.02 -23.81 14.60
CA LYS A 137 -4.07 -25.18 14.07
C LYS A 137 -4.32 -25.22 12.56
N LYS A 138 -5.30 -24.43 12.09
CA LYS A 138 -5.71 -24.42 10.68
C LYS A 138 -4.66 -23.79 9.76
N LEU A 139 -3.98 -22.75 10.24
CA LEU A 139 -2.90 -22.08 9.50
C LEU A 139 -1.59 -22.87 9.53
N ASP A 140 -1.51 -23.96 10.29
CA ASP A 140 -0.36 -24.84 10.41
C ASP A 140 0.92 -24.07 10.74
N GLY A 141 0.91 -23.33 11.84
CA GLY A 141 2.08 -22.61 12.32
C GLY A 141 1.78 -21.28 13.01
N PRO A 142 2.82 -20.52 13.27
CA PRO A 142 2.69 -19.22 13.93
C PRO A 142 1.84 -18.26 13.09
N CYS A 143 1.12 -17.37 13.79
CA CYS A 143 0.32 -16.36 13.15
C CYS A 143 0.53 -14.97 13.79
N ILE A 144 0.16 -13.96 13.02
CA ILE A 144 0.15 -12.56 13.42
C ILE A 144 -1.33 -12.17 13.62
N LEU A 145 -1.68 -11.77 14.83
CA LEU A 145 -2.98 -11.17 15.11
C LEU A 145 -2.91 -9.67 14.90
N ARG A 146 -3.84 -9.11 14.17
CA ARG A 146 -3.96 -7.67 13.96
C ARG A 146 -5.40 -7.26 13.71
N SER A 147 -5.72 -5.98 13.90
CA SER A 147 -7.02 -5.44 13.49
C SER A 147 -7.25 -5.65 11.99
N ASP A 148 -8.48 -6.02 11.63
CA ASP A 148 -8.87 -6.25 10.23
C ASP A 148 -8.91 -4.95 9.43
N VAL A 149 -9.25 -3.84 10.09
CA VAL A 149 -9.52 -2.56 9.41
C VAL A 149 -8.49 -1.48 9.68
N GLU A 150 -7.60 -1.68 10.68
CA GLU A 150 -6.62 -0.65 11.02
C GLU A 150 -5.36 -0.75 10.17
N HIS A 151 -4.84 0.41 9.76
CA HIS A 151 -3.53 0.58 9.14
C HIS A 151 -2.48 0.94 10.20
N CYS A 152 -1.20 0.94 9.85
CA CYS A 152 -0.10 1.43 10.70
C CYS A 152 0.41 0.52 11.81
N GLN A 153 0.32 -0.81 11.70
CA GLN A 153 0.93 -1.76 12.64
C GLN A 153 0.52 -1.59 14.12
N SER A 154 -0.58 -0.90 14.39
CA SER A 154 -1.14 -0.82 15.74
C SER A 154 -1.72 -2.18 16.14
N GLN A 155 -1.57 -2.54 17.42
CA GLN A 155 -2.18 -3.75 18.00
C GLN A 155 -1.81 -5.06 17.27
N VAL A 156 -0.51 -5.26 17.05
CA VAL A 156 0.00 -6.50 16.45
C VAL A 156 0.49 -7.44 17.55
N THR A 157 -0.04 -8.66 17.60
CA THR A 157 0.37 -9.73 18.51
C THR A 157 0.88 -10.92 17.72
N ILE A 158 2.10 -11.39 18.02
CA ILE A 158 2.67 -12.60 17.43
C ILE A 158 2.28 -13.80 18.29
N VAL A 159 1.57 -14.76 17.70
CA VAL A 159 1.20 -16.02 18.33
C VAL A 159 2.05 -17.12 17.72
N LYS A 160 3.07 -17.55 18.46
CA LYS A 160 4.09 -18.51 17.95
C LYS A 160 3.57 -19.94 17.89
N ASP A 161 2.68 -20.31 18.81
CA ASP A 161 2.20 -21.67 18.99
C ASP A 161 0.86 -21.68 19.76
N LEU A 162 0.33 -22.89 19.99
CA LEU A 162 -0.91 -23.09 20.73
C LEU A 162 -0.81 -22.65 22.20
N GLU A 163 0.36 -22.72 22.80
CA GLU A 163 0.53 -22.28 24.18
C GLU A 163 0.50 -20.75 24.26
N ALA A 164 1.16 -20.05 23.34
CA ALA A 164 1.06 -18.60 23.20
C ALA A 164 -0.41 -18.17 22.96
N ALA A 165 -1.16 -18.90 22.13
CA ALA A 165 -2.59 -18.64 21.92
C ALA A 165 -3.41 -18.76 23.21
N ARG A 166 -3.12 -19.77 24.04
CA ARG A 166 -3.77 -19.95 25.37
C ARG A 166 -3.40 -18.84 26.37
N ARG A 167 -2.26 -18.21 26.21
CA ARG A 167 -1.75 -17.15 27.10
C ARG A 167 -2.05 -15.74 26.60
N LEU A 168 -2.83 -15.58 25.54
CA LEU A 168 -3.22 -14.26 25.05
C LEU A 168 -3.82 -13.41 26.17
N PRO A 169 -3.42 -12.14 26.28
CA PRO A 169 -3.91 -11.27 27.34
C PRO A 169 -5.41 -10.99 27.18
N VAL A 170 -6.08 -10.68 28.28
CA VAL A 170 -7.50 -10.30 28.29
C VAL A 170 -7.75 -9.02 27.49
N THR A 171 -6.71 -8.19 27.36
CA THR A 171 -6.74 -6.93 26.59
C THR A 171 -6.67 -7.13 25.08
N GLN A 172 -6.55 -8.38 24.60
CA GLN A 172 -6.58 -8.63 23.15
C GLN A 172 -7.97 -8.27 22.61
N GLU A 173 -7.99 -7.32 21.67
CA GLU A 173 -9.23 -6.86 21.05
C GLU A 173 -9.69 -7.80 19.93
N PHE A 174 -11.02 -7.96 19.83
CA PHE A 174 -11.70 -8.72 18.79
C PHE A 174 -12.84 -7.90 18.19
N PRO A 175 -13.21 -8.10 16.91
CA PRO A 175 -12.63 -9.08 15.99
C PRO A 175 -11.22 -8.71 15.54
N ALA A 176 -10.41 -9.72 15.26
CA ALA A 176 -9.08 -9.59 14.72
C ALA A 176 -8.88 -10.53 13.51
N VAL A 177 -7.80 -10.37 12.79
CA VAL A 177 -7.36 -11.29 11.73
C VAL A 177 -6.11 -12.01 12.18
N ALA A 178 -6.13 -13.34 12.13
CA ALA A 178 -4.96 -14.18 12.25
C ALA A 178 -4.39 -14.41 10.84
N LEU A 179 -3.20 -13.89 10.57
CA LEU A 179 -2.46 -14.08 9.33
C LEU A 179 -1.36 -15.11 9.55
N ARG A 180 -1.21 -16.09 8.67
CA ARG A 180 -0.07 -17.01 8.72
C ARG A 180 1.23 -16.22 8.65
N MET A 181 2.14 -16.53 9.55
CA MET A 181 3.47 -15.95 9.59
C MET A 181 4.41 -16.74 8.69
N TYR A 182 5.16 -16.02 7.86
CA TYR A 182 6.24 -16.59 7.03
C TYR A 182 7.56 -15.96 7.43
N ASP A 183 8.53 -16.78 7.81
CA ASP A 183 9.92 -16.31 7.96
C ASP A 183 10.66 -16.42 6.63
N ILE A 184 10.43 -15.43 5.76
CA ILE A 184 11.06 -15.39 4.43
C ILE A 184 12.59 -15.37 4.54
N ARG A 185 13.14 -14.77 5.60
CA ARG A 185 14.57 -14.79 5.89
C ARG A 185 15.09 -16.22 6.07
N GLN A 186 14.33 -17.08 6.78
CA GLN A 186 14.67 -18.48 6.94
C GLN A 186 14.61 -19.24 5.62
N GLU A 187 13.60 -18.97 4.77
CA GLU A 187 13.52 -19.54 3.43
C GLU A 187 14.78 -19.24 2.58
N TYR A 188 15.30 -18.00 2.68
CA TYR A 188 16.56 -17.63 2.02
C TYR A 188 17.77 -18.43 2.54
N ARG A 189 17.85 -18.67 3.85
CA ARG A 189 18.91 -19.52 4.44
C ARG A 189 18.81 -20.95 3.98
N ASP A 190 17.62 -21.51 3.98
CA ASP A 190 17.34 -22.88 3.56
C ASP A 190 17.63 -23.07 2.05
N ALA A 191 17.43 -22.04 1.24
CA ALA A 191 17.80 -22.00 -0.17
C ALA A 191 19.31 -21.78 -0.42
N GLY A 192 20.13 -21.69 0.62
CA GLY A 192 21.59 -21.54 0.49
C GLY A 192 22.05 -20.10 0.19
N ALA A 193 21.22 -19.09 0.50
CA ALA A 193 21.66 -17.71 0.34
C ALA A 193 22.96 -17.45 1.15
N PRO A 194 23.87 -16.62 0.61
CA PRO A 194 25.12 -16.31 1.30
C PRO A 194 24.87 -15.79 2.72
N VAL A 195 25.66 -16.28 3.67
CA VAL A 195 25.72 -15.71 5.01
C VAL A 195 26.09 -14.24 4.86
N HIS A 196 25.41 -13.35 5.61
CA HIS A 196 25.53 -11.89 5.52
C HIS A 196 24.90 -11.23 4.27
N SER A 197 24.06 -11.95 3.51
CA SER A 197 23.17 -11.28 2.58
C SER A 197 22.04 -10.55 3.32
N LEU A 198 21.56 -9.42 2.77
CA LEU A 198 20.43 -8.70 3.39
C LEU A 198 19.20 -9.59 3.57
N TYR A 199 18.92 -10.48 2.61
CA TYR A 199 17.76 -11.35 2.63
C TYR A 199 17.84 -12.51 3.63
N SER A 200 19.06 -13.02 3.92
CA SER A 200 19.25 -14.08 4.91
C SER A 200 19.39 -13.56 6.34
N GLU A 201 19.79 -12.29 6.50
CA GLU A 201 19.98 -11.69 7.84
C GLU A 201 18.72 -10.96 8.33
N TYR A 202 17.96 -10.33 7.43
CA TYR A 202 16.88 -9.41 7.77
C TYR A 202 15.57 -9.82 7.14
N HIS A 203 14.47 -9.55 7.83
CA HIS A 203 13.15 -9.56 7.22
C HIS A 203 13.03 -8.40 6.24
N HIS A 204 12.33 -8.61 5.13
CA HIS A 204 12.16 -7.56 4.14
C HIS A 204 10.70 -7.41 3.71
N LYS A 205 10.38 -6.22 3.23
CA LYS A 205 9.11 -5.87 2.62
C LYS A 205 9.35 -4.95 1.45
N ALA A 206 8.86 -5.34 0.29
CA ALA A 206 8.79 -4.54 -0.91
C ALA A 206 7.43 -3.85 -1.00
N ARG A 207 7.40 -2.69 -1.65
CA ARG A 207 6.18 -2.01 -2.06
C ARG A 207 6.26 -1.64 -3.52
N ALA A 208 5.22 -1.94 -4.28
CA ALA A 208 5.04 -1.44 -5.63
C ALA A 208 3.70 -0.71 -5.74
N PHE A 209 3.66 0.30 -6.60
CA PHE A 209 2.40 0.89 -7.05
C PHE A 209 1.91 0.14 -8.27
N VAL A 210 0.63 -0.17 -8.27
CA VAL A 210 -0.08 -0.77 -9.40
C VAL A 210 -1.14 0.22 -9.85
N PHE A 211 -1.23 0.45 -11.14
CA PHE A 211 -2.31 1.19 -11.76
C PHE A 211 -2.76 0.41 -13.00
N ARG A 212 -3.92 -0.24 -12.92
CA ARG A 212 -4.41 -1.17 -13.95
C ARG A 212 -3.32 -2.17 -14.35
N ASN A 213 -2.85 -2.16 -15.58
CA ASN A 213 -1.82 -3.07 -16.09
C ASN A 213 -0.37 -2.57 -15.91
N SER A 214 -0.18 -1.44 -15.22
CA SER A 214 1.14 -0.85 -15.00
C SER A 214 1.61 -1.05 -13.56
N VAL A 215 2.87 -1.39 -13.40
CA VAL A 215 3.51 -1.60 -12.09
C VAL A 215 4.74 -0.70 -11.97
N ARG A 216 4.88 -0.03 -10.83
CA ARG A 216 6.05 0.78 -10.50
C ARG A 216 6.60 0.35 -9.14
N PRO A 217 7.78 -0.27 -9.05
CA PRO A 217 8.46 -0.49 -7.78
C PRO A 217 8.64 0.82 -7.01
N SER A 218 8.43 0.80 -5.70
CA SER A 218 8.53 1.99 -4.86
C SER A 218 9.72 1.92 -3.92
N HIS A 219 9.73 0.96 -3.01
CA HIS A 219 10.82 0.78 -2.07
C HIS A 219 10.92 -0.66 -1.57
N LEU A 220 12.12 -1.01 -1.09
CA LEU A 220 12.43 -2.28 -0.45
C LEU A 220 13.05 -2.02 0.92
N PHE A 221 12.33 -2.36 1.98
CA PHE A 221 12.76 -2.17 3.35
C PHE A 221 13.21 -3.47 3.98
N PHE A 222 14.27 -3.38 4.78
CA PHE A 222 14.79 -4.45 5.62
C PHE A 222 14.65 -4.08 7.09
N SER A 223 14.40 -5.08 7.97
CA SER A 223 14.25 -4.89 9.40
C SER A 223 14.72 -6.12 10.19
N ASN A 224 15.17 -5.89 11.41
CA ASN A 224 15.36 -6.97 12.39
C ASN A 224 14.03 -7.54 12.90
N GLN A 225 12.95 -6.78 12.75
CA GLN A 225 11.62 -7.18 13.19
C GLN A 225 10.89 -7.90 12.06
N LEU A 226 10.11 -8.92 12.42
CA LEU A 226 9.31 -9.69 11.48
C LEU A 226 8.34 -8.82 10.67
N ILE A 227 7.68 -7.87 11.33
CA ILE A 227 6.74 -6.95 10.70
C ILE A 227 7.52 -5.72 10.27
N VAL A 228 7.79 -5.63 8.96
CA VAL A 228 8.60 -4.56 8.39
C VAL A 228 7.74 -3.35 8.06
N GLY A 229 8.12 -2.19 8.57
CA GLY A 229 7.49 -0.89 8.29
C GLY A 229 8.54 0.21 8.14
N LEU A 230 8.10 1.39 7.73
CA LEU A 230 8.99 2.53 7.58
C LEU A 230 9.73 2.85 8.89
N SER A 231 9.01 2.93 10.01
CA SER A 231 9.53 3.35 11.31
C SER A 231 10.55 2.39 11.92
N ASN A 232 10.45 1.08 11.63
CA ASN A 232 11.35 0.05 12.16
C ASN A 232 12.33 -0.50 11.10
N SER A 233 12.35 0.08 9.91
CA SER A 233 13.30 -0.30 8.87
C SER A 233 14.73 0.02 9.28
N LEU A 234 15.69 -0.81 8.84
CA LEU A 234 17.11 -0.52 9.01
C LEU A 234 17.48 0.81 8.34
N PHE A 235 16.86 1.15 7.22
CA PHE A 235 17.08 2.41 6.53
C PHE A 235 16.73 3.61 7.41
N ALA A 236 15.55 3.63 8.05
CA ALA A 236 15.14 4.69 8.97
C ALA A 236 16.06 4.74 10.21
N ARG A 237 16.41 3.55 10.77
CA ARG A 237 17.35 3.44 11.89
C ARG A 237 18.72 4.01 11.53
N GLU A 238 19.25 3.66 10.37
CA GLU A 238 20.54 4.14 9.90
C GLU A 238 20.54 5.64 9.54
N GLN A 239 19.38 6.23 9.31
CA GLN A 239 19.24 7.67 9.12
C GLN A 239 19.17 8.48 10.43
N SER A 240 19.08 7.85 11.58
CA SER A 240 19.10 8.53 12.87
C SER A 240 20.37 9.41 13.02
N SER A 241 20.28 10.49 13.80
CA SER A 241 21.39 11.43 13.99
C SER A 241 22.66 10.75 14.50
N ARG A 242 22.52 9.80 15.44
CA ARG A 242 23.66 9.02 15.97
C ARG A 242 24.31 8.18 14.89
N ARG A 243 23.55 7.50 14.05
CA ARG A 243 24.06 6.65 12.97
C ARG A 243 24.64 7.49 11.82
N ARG A 244 24.08 8.65 11.53
CA ARG A 244 24.67 9.61 10.58
C ARG A 244 26.07 10.05 11.02
N MET A 245 26.23 10.38 12.30
CA MET A 245 27.53 10.73 12.86
C MET A 245 28.52 9.55 12.83
N ALA A 246 28.09 8.34 13.21
CA ALA A 246 28.91 7.14 13.12
C ALA A 246 29.37 6.86 11.68
N ARG A 247 28.50 7.06 10.66
CA ARG A 247 28.89 6.92 9.25
C ARG A 247 29.88 7.97 8.79
N ALA A 248 29.77 9.20 9.27
CA ALA A 248 30.76 10.25 8.99
C ALA A 248 32.16 9.81 9.51
N CYS A 249 32.22 9.08 10.62
CA CYS A 249 33.43 8.47 11.18
C CYS A 249 33.81 7.11 10.56
N GLY A 250 33.10 6.66 9.52
CA GLY A 250 33.41 5.39 8.83
C GLY A 250 32.62 4.16 9.29
N TYR A 251 31.90 4.23 10.40
CA TYR A 251 31.10 3.10 10.92
C TYR A 251 29.81 2.91 10.11
N HIS A 252 29.34 1.67 10.01
CA HIS A 252 28.09 1.30 9.30
C HIS A 252 27.98 1.73 7.82
N ARG A 253 29.06 2.21 7.20
CA ARG A 253 29.04 2.62 5.77
C ARG A 253 28.67 1.46 4.86
N LYS A 254 29.20 0.25 5.12
CA LYS A 254 28.97 -0.93 4.29
C LYS A 254 27.50 -1.33 4.30
N LEU A 255 26.90 -1.48 5.49
CA LEU A 255 25.48 -1.84 5.60
C LEU A 255 24.58 -0.79 4.96
N PHE A 256 24.80 0.49 5.26
CA PHE A 256 23.99 1.56 4.67
C PHE A 256 24.09 1.57 3.14
N LYS A 257 25.29 1.40 2.61
CA LYS A 257 25.48 1.30 1.14
C LYS A 257 24.73 0.11 0.58
N GLN A 258 24.81 -1.08 1.19
CA GLN A 258 24.09 -2.25 0.75
C GLN A 258 22.56 -2.03 0.73
N LEU A 259 22.00 -1.41 1.78
CA LEU A 259 20.58 -1.08 1.87
C LEU A 259 20.15 -0.14 0.73
N VAL A 260 20.94 0.91 0.48
CA VAL A 260 20.64 1.89 -0.58
C VAL A 260 20.77 1.26 -1.96
N ASP A 261 21.85 0.51 -2.21
CA ASP A 261 22.11 -0.13 -3.51
C ASP A 261 21.00 -1.15 -3.84
N GLU A 262 20.53 -1.92 -2.85
CA GLU A 262 19.48 -2.93 -3.05
C GLU A 262 18.12 -2.28 -3.28
N ASP A 263 17.77 -1.26 -2.52
CA ASP A 263 16.54 -0.50 -2.68
C ASP A 263 16.49 0.24 -4.04
N LEU A 264 17.63 0.79 -4.50
CA LEU A 264 17.74 1.39 -5.84
C LEU A 264 17.64 0.36 -6.95
N ARG A 265 18.24 -0.82 -6.78
CA ARG A 265 18.13 -1.92 -7.73
C ARG A 265 16.69 -2.37 -7.87
N TYR A 266 15.98 -2.53 -6.74
CA TYR A 266 14.57 -2.86 -6.73
C TYR A 266 13.74 -1.78 -7.44
N PHE A 267 13.95 -0.50 -7.12
CA PHE A 267 13.22 0.61 -7.74
C PHE A 267 13.41 0.68 -9.27
N ALA A 268 14.59 0.35 -9.75
CA ALA A 268 14.92 0.35 -11.18
C ALA A 268 14.53 -0.97 -11.88
N SER A 269 14.03 -1.96 -11.15
CA SER A 269 13.69 -3.26 -11.72
C SER A 269 12.37 -3.25 -12.50
N ASP A 270 12.25 -4.16 -13.46
CA ASP A 270 10.96 -4.63 -14.01
C ASP A 270 10.66 -6.01 -13.37
N PRO A 271 9.82 -6.07 -12.32
CA PRO A 271 9.65 -7.30 -11.57
C PRO A 271 9.08 -8.42 -12.46
N PRO A 272 9.66 -9.63 -12.48
CA PRO A 272 9.16 -10.74 -13.30
C PRO A 272 7.77 -11.21 -12.87
N TYR A 273 7.32 -10.84 -11.67
CA TYR A 273 6.01 -11.15 -11.08
C TYR A 273 5.01 -10.00 -11.18
N LYS A 274 5.23 -8.99 -12.04
CA LYS A 274 4.33 -7.84 -12.20
C LYS A 274 2.88 -8.25 -12.49
N ASP A 275 2.67 -9.32 -13.27
CA ASP A 275 1.33 -9.81 -13.58
C ASP A 275 0.59 -10.32 -12.34
N VAL A 276 1.31 -10.87 -11.37
CA VAL A 276 0.74 -11.27 -10.06
C VAL A 276 0.26 -10.04 -9.30
N LEU A 277 1.04 -8.96 -9.29
CA LEU A 277 0.67 -7.71 -8.61
C LEU A 277 -0.52 -7.04 -9.29
N VAL A 278 -0.55 -7.01 -10.63
CA VAL A 278 -1.68 -6.50 -11.42
C VAL A 278 -2.94 -7.29 -11.08
N ARG A 279 -2.86 -8.64 -11.17
CA ARG A 279 -4.00 -9.52 -10.84
C ARG A 279 -4.48 -9.30 -9.41
N ALA A 280 -3.57 -9.15 -8.45
CA ALA A 280 -3.93 -8.93 -7.05
C ALA A 280 -4.79 -7.67 -6.84
N VAL A 281 -4.49 -6.59 -7.53
CA VAL A 281 -5.26 -5.34 -7.47
C VAL A 281 -6.58 -5.47 -8.23
N ALA A 282 -6.57 -6.08 -9.41
CA ALA A 282 -7.75 -6.30 -10.24
C ALA A 282 -8.79 -7.20 -9.56
N GLU A 283 -8.37 -8.27 -8.88
CA GLU A 283 -9.29 -9.18 -8.15
C GLU A 283 -10.01 -8.49 -6.99
N LEU A 284 -9.44 -7.46 -6.42
CA LEU A 284 -10.11 -6.60 -5.44
C LEU A 284 -11.10 -5.61 -6.08
N GLY A 285 -11.15 -5.56 -7.42
CA GLY A 285 -11.92 -4.57 -8.18
C GLY A 285 -11.31 -3.17 -8.18
N LEU A 286 -10.04 -3.05 -7.78
CA LEU A 286 -9.35 -1.77 -7.72
C LEU A 286 -8.65 -1.45 -9.05
N ASP A 287 -8.65 -0.17 -9.42
CA ASP A 287 -7.86 0.32 -10.55
C ASP A 287 -6.41 0.61 -10.16
N PHE A 288 -6.20 1.03 -8.92
CA PHE A 288 -4.86 1.28 -8.39
C PHE A 288 -4.75 1.03 -6.89
N ALA A 289 -3.57 0.59 -6.47
CA ALA A 289 -3.19 0.43 -5.06
C ALA A 289 -1.67 0.41 -4.90
N ALA A 290 -1.20 0.65 -3.67
CA ALA A 290 0.14 0.26 -3.24
C ALA A 290 0.07 -1.16 -2.67
N VAL A 291 0.82 -2.08 -3.24
CA VAL A 291 0.88 -3.48 -2.81
C VAL A 291 2.12 -3.71 -1.97
N ASP A 292 1.94 -4.20 -0.74
CA ASP A 292 3.01 -4.64 0.16
C ASP A 292 3.20 -6.15 0.03
N TYR A 293 4.43 -6.59 -0.18
CA TYR A 293 4.78 -8.00 -0.37
C TYR A 293 6.23 -8.29 0.03
N SER A 294 6.57 -9.58 0.14
CA SER A 294 7.96 -10.03 0.25
C SER A 294 8.29 -10.92 -0.95
N ILE A 295 9.56 -11.01 -1.30
CA ILE A 295 10.06 -11.81 -2.42
C ILE A 295 10.70 -13.07 -1.84
N ARG A 296 10.27 -14.24 -2.29
CA ARG A 296 10.83 -15.53 -1.86
C ARG A 296 12.12 -15.86 -2.64
N PRO A 297 12.94 -16.81 -2.17
CA PRO A 297 14.18 -17.17 -2.84
C PRO A 297 14.01 -17.65 -4.29
N ASP A 298 12.85 -18.22 -4.61
CA ASP A 298 12.49 -18.67 -5.97
C ASP A 298 12.00 -17.51 -6.87
N GLY A 299 12.00 -16.27 -6.36
CA GLY A 299 11.55 -15.08 -7.07
C GLY A 299 10.03 -14.86 -7.03
N THR A 300 9.25 -15.74 -6.39
CA THR A 300 7.80 -15.55 -6.26
C THR A 300 7.47 -14.53 -5.15
N PRO A 301 6.47 -13.66 -5.34
CA PRO A 301 6.02 -12.76 -4.28
C PRO A 301 5.09 -13.49 -3.31
N ILE A 302 5.09 -13.08 -2.03
CA ILE A 302 4.00 -13.33 -1.09
C ILE A 302 3.39 -12.00 -0.67
N LEU A 303 2.11 -11.82 -0.96
CA LEU A 303 1.41 -10.56 -0.76
C LEU A 303 0.89 -10.47 0.67
N TRP A 304 1.04 -9.28 1.25
CA TRP A 304 0.60 -8.95 2.62
C TRP A 304 -0.63 -8.06 2.63
N GLU A 305 -0.68 -7.03 1.78
CA GLU A 305 -1.73 -6.01 1.81
C GLU A 305 -1.72 -5.20 0.50
N ALA A 306 -2.90 -4.82 -0.01
CA ALA A 306 -3.07 -3.78 -1.01
C ALA A 306 -3.76 -2.58 -0.38
N ASN A 307 -3.20 -1.41 -0.55
CA ASN A 307 -3.64 -0.16 0.05
C ASN A 307 -3.99 0.84 -1.06
N PRO A 308 -5.26 1.06 -1.41
CA PRO A 308 -5.65 2.08 -2.39
C PRO A 308 -5.45 3.50 -1.86
N TYR A 309 -5.52 3.68 -0.55
CA TYR A 309 -5.28 4.96 0.14
C TYR A 309 -3.88 5.00 0.74
N PHE A 310 -2.87 4.98 -0.11
CA PHE A 310 -1.48 4.88 0.29
C PHE A 310 -0.84 6.24 0.59
N HIS A 311 0.20 6.22 1.41
CA HIS A 311 1.01 7.38 1.74
C HIS A 311 2.27 7.46 0.87
N LEU A 312 2.50 8.64 0.27
CA LEU A 312 3.76 9.00 -0.36
C LEU A 312 4.45 10.06 0.49
N PRO A 313 5.72 9.89 0.84
CA PRO A 313 6.45 10.90 1.58
C PRO A 313 6.56 12.19 0.77
N PRO A 314 6.61 13.37 1.40
CA PRO A 314 6.80 14.63 0.70
C PRO A 314 8.16 14.65 0.00
N GLY A 315 8.16 14.97 -1.30
CA GLY A 315 9.35 14.92 -2.16
C GLY A 315 10.39 16.03 -1.96
N GLU A 316 10.13 17.02 -1.10
CA GLU A 316 10.87 18.29 -1.17
C GLU A 316 11.95 18.51 -0.09
N GLN A 317 12.23 17.56 0.81
CA GLN A 317 13.12 17.87 1.93
C GLN A 317 14.26 16.88 2.06
N SER A 318 15.40 17.12 1.38
CA SER A 318 16.66 16.61 1.88
C SER A 318 17.92 17.14 1.22
N VAL A 319 18.91 17.41 2.07
CA VAL A 319 20.21 17.96 1.72
C VAL A 319 21.26 16.87 1.42
N LEU A 320 21.05 15.64 1.84
CA LEU A 320 22.02 14.54 1.72
C LEU A 320 21.81 13.74 0.42
N SER A 321 22.89 13.21 -0.17
CA SER A 321 22.85 12.52 -1.48
C SER A 321 21.91 11.30 -1.52
N ALA A 322 21.88 10.49 -0.47
CA ALA A 322 20.95 9.35 -0.38
C ALA A 322 19.49 9.79 -0.26
N GLU A 323 19.26 10.92 0.41
CA GLU A 323 17.95 11.54 0.56
C GLU A 323 17.49 12.17 -0.74
N ARG A 324 18.41 12.78 -1.53
CA ARG A 324 18.11 13.26 -2.90
C ARG A 324 17.63 12.14 -3.82
N GLN A 325 18.20 10.96 -3.71
CA GLN A 325 17.73 9.79 -4.47
C GLN A 325 16.33 9.34 -4.01
N ALA A 326 16.04 9.35 -2.68
CA ALA A 326 14.70 9.06 -2.18
C ALA A 326 13.66 10.09 -2.67
N VAL A 327 14.01 11.38 -2.63
CA VAL A 327 13.18 12.46 -3.18
C VAL A 327 12.94 12.28 -4.67
N ARG A 328 13.97 11.95 -5.45
CA ARG A 328 13.86 11.68 -6.88
C ARG A 328 12.88 10.52 -7.14
N ARG A 329 12.98 9.43 -6.40
CA ARG A 329 12.06 8.27 -6.54
C ARG A 329 10.60 8.62 -6.25
N VAL A 330 10.34 9.41 -5.21
CA VAL A 330 8.99 9.90 -4.92
C VAL A 330 8.48 10.75 -6.08
N ASN A 331 9.31 11.65 -6.59
CA ASN A 331 8.95 12.50 -7.71
C ASN A 331 8.64 11.69 -8.97
N GLU A 332 9.48 10.72 -9.31
CA GLU A 332 9.26 9.81 -10.45
C GLU A 332 7.98 8.97 -10.28
N SER A 333 7.67 8.55 -9.06
CA SER A 333 6.42 7.82 -8.78
C SER A 333 5.19 8.70 -8.93
N LEU A 334 5.26 9.98 -8.50
CA LEU A 334 4.18 10.95 -8.68
C LEU A 334 3.96 11.30 -10.16
N ASP A 335 5.05 11.49 -10.91
CA ASP A 335 5.00 11.75 -12.35
C ASP A 335 4.41 10.54 -13.11
N TRP A 336 4.83 9.32 -12.76
CA TRP A 336 4.26 8.09 -13.31
C TRP A 336 2.76 7.96 -13.00
N PHE A 337 2.33 8.25 -11.76
CA PHE A 337 0.92 8.19 -11.39
C PHE A 337 0.08 9.22 -12.15
N SER A 338 0.62 10.42 -12.39
CA SER A 338 -0.02 11.44 -13.22
C SER A 338 -0.25 10.94 -14.65
N LEU A 339 0.76 10.31 -15.26
CA LEU A 339 0.64 9.72 -16.61
C LEU A 339 -0.39 8.57 -16.66
N CYS A 340 -0.50 7.79 -15.58
CA CYS A 340 -1.51 6.74 -15.49
C CYS A 340 -2.94 7.31 -15.45
N ILE A 341 -3.18 8.38 -14.68
CA ILE A 341 -4.49 9.05 -14.66
C ILE A 341 -4.79 9.65 -16.01
N GLU A 342 -3.83 10.32 -16.65
CA GLU A 342 -3.97 10.86 -18.02
C GLU A 342 -4.40 9.78 -19.02
N SER A 343 -3.69 8.63 -19.01
CA SER A 343 -4.03 7.54 -19.92
C SER A 343 -5.42 6.92 -19.65
N ALA A 344 -5.92 7.04 -18.43
CA ALA A 344 -7.26 6.58 -18.07
C ALA A 344 -8.34 7.49 -18.65
N THR A 345 -8.08 8.79 -18.82
CA THR A 345 -9.02 9.74 -19.47
C THR A 345 -9.06 9.58 -20.99
N ILE A 346 -7.93 9.32 -21.63
CA ILE A 346 -7.84 9.20 -23.10
C ILE A 346 -8.57 7.96 -23.62
N ARG A 347 -8.50 6.83 -22.94
CA ARG A 347 -9.14 5.56 -23.39
C ARG A 347 -10.67 5.58 -23.41
N VAL A 348 -11.27 6.61 -22.88
CA VAL A 348 -12.74 6.76 -22.84
C VAL A 348 -13.26 7.42 -24.11
N MET A 349 -12.41 8.07 -24.88
CA MET A 349 -12.76 8.78 -26.11
C MET A 349 -12.53 7.97 -27.39
N ALA A 350 -11.94 6.80 -27.30
CA ALA A 350 -11.70 5.86 -28.39
C ALA A 350 -12.68 4.68 -28.34
#